data_5fb6ba6049c748c755f08625c1f6db8f
#
_entry.id   5fb6ba6049c748c755f08625c1f6db8f
#
_cell.length_a   1.000
_cell.length_b   1.000
_cell.length_c   1.000
_cell.angle_alpha   90.00
_cell.angle_beta   90.00
_cell.angle_gamma   90.00
#
_symmetry.space_group_name_H-M   'P 1'
#
loop_
_entity.id
_entity.type
_entity.pdbx_description
1 polymer ?
#
loop_
_entity_poly.entity_id
_entity_poly.type
_entity_poly.pdbx_seq_one_letter_code
_entity_poly.pdbx_strand_id
1 'polypeptide(L)'
;MISQKIIKRCLIASMLLLVGCSALSELRLDMADKLFGREPHNAPSELTPIKATRTAKLDWSTQLGETGRYDYTPALSAGYVYAVNVKGELTKLDGESGNQEWRVNVGEPISGGVGSGGGLILVGTNRGNLLAYDMSGKLIWQSKLSSEVLSVPRYFEGKVIVRSGDNTIYGLDAADGARKWVYTRKVPALSLRSNAGVVVADGAVYAGFSGGKMVAIRADNGRLLWDATVAVPKGVTDVERIADIASLPVVSGPVVYAVAYQGRIAAVDRTNGKVLWSREISSYSGLALEGEQIYVSHALGSLYSLDYTTGRTFWRQGGLLNRRLTTPLLMSGLIAVGDLEGYIHFLNGDNGKFSSRIKVGSNAVMSLIPGDKPSQLIAATRDGGLYVVSVGESTSQIREERVLAPAMEIVEPAPVNETEELEADSEVTEEPSSSILFQKQELLLFPSVSESDSGPGIVLPRSE
;
A
#
# COMPACT_ATOMS: atom_id res chain seq x y z
N MET A 1 41.20 23.42 -56.65
CA MET A 1 39.73 23.31 -56.51
C MET A 1 39.40 22.10 -55.67
N ILE A 2 39.30 22.26 -54.35
CA ILE A 2 38.89 21.21 -53.49
C ILE A 2 37.36 21.16 -53.58
N SER A 3 36.85 20.04 -54.04
CA SER A 3 35.44 19.83 -54.42
C SER A 3 34.48 20.14 -53.28
N GLN A 4 33.49 21.01 -53.52
CA GLN A 4 32.38 21.33 -52.63
C GLN A 4 31.63 20.10 -52.03
N LYS A 5 31.83 18.92 -52.61
CA LYS A 5 31.29 17.64 -52.11
C LYS A 5 31.96 17.14 -50.85
N ILE A 6 33.26 17.50 -50.63
CA ILE A 6 33.99 17.09 -49.41
C ILE A 6 33.57 17.97 -48.23
N ILE A 7 33.38 19.29 -48.45
CA ILE A 7 32.93 20.20 -47.39
C ILE A 7 31.51 19.87 -46.91
N LYS A 8 30.59 19.52 -47.84
CA LYS A 8 29.24 19.06 -47.44
C LYS A 8 29.25 17.74 -46.67
N ARG A 9 30.13 16.81 -46.97
CA ARG A 9 30.25 15.54 -46.22
C ARG A 9 30.85 15.73 -44.82
N CYS A 10 31.79 16.65 -44.66
CA CYS A 10 32.32 16.99 -43.32
C CYS A 10 31.32 17.77 -42.46
N LEU A 11 30.47 18.62 -43.04
CA LEU A 11 29.43 19.35 -42.31
C LEU A 11 28.29 18.41 -41.86
N ILE A 12 27.94 17.41 -42.66
CA ILE A 12 26.91 16.40 -42.26
C ILE A 12 27.46 15.47 -41.16
N ALA A 13 28.74 15.12 -41.21
CA ALA A 13 29.39 14.33 -40.17
C ALA A 13 29.54 15.10 -38.84
N SER A 14 29.75 16.43 -38.91
CA SER A 14 29.82 17.28 -37.70
C SER A 14 28.45 17.56 -37.05
N MET A 15 27.36 17.54 -37.83
CA MET A 15 26.01 17.76 -37.32
C MET A 15 25.43 16.52 -36.63
N LEU A 16 25.97 15.33 -36.88
CA LEU A 16 25.62 14.08 -36.22
C LEU A 16 26.27 13.91 -34.83
N LEU A 17 27.20 14.76 -34.45
CA LEU A 17 27.91 14.73 -33.16
C LEU A 17 27.26 15.59 -32.06
N LEU A 18 26.19 16.31 -32.38
CA LEU A 18 25.47 17.19 -31.41
C LEU A 18 24.10 16.68 -30.95
N VAL A 19 23.72 15.46 -31.34
CA VAL A 19 22.51 14.82 -30.78
C VAL A 19 22.89 14.20 -29.43
N GLY A 20 22.31 14.74 -28.40
CA GLY A 20 22.67 14.55 -26.99
C GLY A 20 22.92 13.10 -26.55
N CYS A 21 23.79 12.95 -25.57
CA CYS A 21 24.29 11.69 -24.99
C CYS A 21 23.24 10.67 -24.53
N SER A 22 21.96 11.04 -24.38
CA SER A 22 20.90 10.14 -23.98
C SER A 22 20.38 9.24 -25.13
N ALA A 23 20.23 9.78 -26.33
CA ALA A 23 19.77 9.00 -27.48
C ALA A 23 20.84 8.01 -28.00
N LEU A 24 22.12 8.34 -27.86
CA LEU A 24 23.23 7.46 -28.24
C LEU A 24 23.44 6.30 -27.26
N SER A 25 23.08 6.46 -25.99
CA SER A 25 23.16 5.36 -25.02
C SER A 25 22.05 4.31 -25.24
N GLU A 26 20.83 4.73 -25.57
CA GLU A 26 19.75 3.81 -25.94
C GLU A 26 20.03 3.07 -27.26
N LEU A 27 20.55 3.76 -28.25
CA LEU A 27 20.91 3.14 -29.54
C LEU A 27 22.10 2.16 -29.43
N ARG A 28 23.06 2.41 -28.53
CA ARG A 28 24.17 1.49 -28.25
C ARG A 28 23.71 0.23 -27.53
N LEU A 29 22.77 0.34 -26.58
CA LEU A 29 22.21 -0.80 -25.89
C LEU A 29 21.41 -1.68 -26.87
N ASP A 30 20.59 -1.09 -27.73
CA ASP A 30 19.77 -1.82 -28.71
C ASP A 30 20.62 -2.51 -29.80
N MET A 31 21.78 -1.94 -30.20
CA MET A 31 22.72 -2.56 -31.15
C MET A 31 23.60 -3.63 -30.50
N ALA A 32 23.99 -3.47 -29.25
CA ALA A 32 24.76 -4.49 -28.53
C ALA A 32 23.91 -5.75 -28.32
N ASP A 33 22.65 -5.60 -28.00
CA ASP A 33 21.70 -6.70 -27.83
C ASP A 33 21.45 -7.48 -29.12
N LYS A 34 21.34 -6.79 -30.25
CA LYS A 34 21.17 -7.44 -31.57
C LYS A 34 22.43 -8.15 -32.09
N LEU A 35 23.61 -7.71 -31.68
CA LEU A 35 24.87 -8.24 -32.18
C LEU A 35 25.47 -9.35 -31.32
N PHE A 36 25.21 -9.38 -30.03
CA PHE A 36 25.90 -10.29 -29.10
C PHE A 36 25.02 -11.35 -28.46
N GLY A 37 23.69 -11.34 -28.71
CA GLY A 37 22.77 -12.43 -28.36
C GLY A 37 22.87 -12.89 -26.88
N ARG A 38 23.32 -12.01 -26.00
CA ARG A 38 23.51 -12.30 -24.58
C ARG A 38 22.82 -11.25 -23.75
N GLU A 39 21.88 -11.69 -23.02
CA GLU A 39 21.59 -11.50 -21.65
C GLU A 39 20.15 -11.26 -21.28
N PRO A 40 19.73 -11.72 -20.16
CA PRO A 40 18.39 -11.45 -19.71
C PRO A 40 18.23 -9.95 -19.53
N HIS A 41 17.42 -9.34 -20.38
CA HIS A 41 16.97 -7.95 -20.24
C HIS A 41 16.31 -7.65 -18.88
N ASN A 42 16.39 -8.59 -17.94
CA ASN A 42 15.73 -8.60 -16.63
C ASN A 42 16.71 -8.63 -15.45
N ALA A 43 18.01 -8.40 -15.66
CA ALA A 43 18.93 -8.29 -14.52
C ALA A 43 18.55 -7.08 -13.64
N PRO A 44 18.55 -7.23 -12.31
CA PRO A 44 18.31 -6.09 -11.42
C PRO A 44 19.38 -5.03 -11.61
N SER A 45 18.98 -3.75 -11.67
CA SER A 45 19.93 -2.65 -11.75
C SER A 45 20.88 -2.64 -10.57
N GLU A 46 22.16 -2.29 -10.81
CA GLU A 46 23.12 -2.09 -9.73
C GLU A 46 22.67 -0.97 -8.80
N LEU A 47 22.88 -1.18 -7.51
CA LEU A 47 22.52 -0.19 -6.49
C LEU A 47 23.61 0.87 -6.40
N THR A 48 23.31 2.07 -6.83
CA THR A 48 24.21 3.22 -6.65
C THR A 48 24.38 3.58 -5.17
N PRO A 49 25.58 4.04 -4.73
CA PRO A 49 25.75 4.62 -3.41
C PRO A 49 24.79 5.79 -3.19
N ILE A 50 24.22 5.86 -2.01
CA ILE A 50 23.31 6.95 -1.61
C ILE A 50 23.92 7.76 -0.49
N LYS A 51 23.67 9.08 -0.48
CA LYS A 51 23.92 9.93 0.67
C LYS A 51 22.71 9.84 1.58
N ALA A 52 22.80 8.99 2.61
CA ALA A 52 21.70 8.82 3.57
C ALA A 52 21.42 10.13 4.31
N THR A 53 20.14 10.50 4.37
CA THR A 53 19.63 11.62 5.15
C THR A 53 18.90 11.16 6.41
N ARG A 54 18.57 9.86 6.47
CA ARG A 54 17.96 9.18 7.60
C ARG A 54 18.69 7.87 7.89
N THR A 55 18.60 7.37 9.10
CA THR A 55 19.21 6.10 9.49
C THR A 55 18.16 5.02 9.66
N ALA A 56 18.23 3.98 8.84
CA ALA A 56 17.43 2.77 9.04
C ALA A 56 18.18 1.80 9.93
N LYS A 57 17.48 1.20 10.90
CA LYS A 57 18.01 0.27 11.89
C LYS A 57 17.12 -0.98 11.97
N LEU A 58 17.76 -2.14 12.04
CA LEU A 58 17.09 -3.39 12.38
C LEU A 58 16.87 -3.42 13.90
N ASP A 59 15.61 -3.51 14.32
CA ASP A 59 15.26 -3.59 15.73
C ASP A 59 15.34 -5.04 16.21
N TRP A 60 14.69 -5.95 15.49
CA TRP A 60 14.80 -7.40 15.71
C TRP A 60 14.49 -8.18 14.42
N SER A 61 14.87 -9.45 14.40
CA SER A 61 14.55 -10.38 13.33
C SER A 61 14.37 -11.79 13.85
N THR A 62 13.56 -12.58 13.16
CA THR A 62 13.37 -14.00 13.43
C THR A 62 13.17 -14.78 12.14
N GLN A 63 13.45 -16.09 12.17
CA GLN A 63 13.27 -17.00 11.05
C GLN A 63 12.13 -17.97 11.35
N LEU A 64 11.07 -17.92 10.53
CA LEU A 64 9.86 -18.71 10.74
C LEU A 64 9.77 -19.94 9.85
N GLY A 65 10.72 -20.13 8.94
CA GLY A 65 10.73 -21.19 7.94
C GLY A 65 10.13 -20.74 6.61
N GLU A 66 10.45 -21.48 5.57
CA GLU A 66 10.18 -21.12 4.16
C GLU A 66 8.72 -20.79 3.86
N THR A 67 8.51 -19.87 2.92
CA THR A 67 7.19 -19.52 2.41
C THR A 67 6.81 -20.35 1.17
N GLY A 68 7.78 -21.05 0.57
CA GLY A 68 7.61 -21.79 -0.67
C GLY A 68 7.22 -20.85 -1.83
N ARG A 69 6.12 -21.18 -2.51
CA ARG A 69 5.61 -20.39 -3.65
C ARG A 69 4.56 -19.34 -3.28
N TYR A 70 4.28 -19.16 -1.99
CA TYR A 70 3.24 -18.27 -1.50
C TYR A 70 3.83 -16.96 -0.98
N ASP A 71 3.08 -15.89 -1.16
CA ASP A 71 3.42 -14.57 -0.66
C ASP A 71 2.58 -14.29 0.58
N TYR A 72 3.21 -14.36 1.75
CA TYR A 72 2.55 -14.11 3.02
C TYR A 72 2.72 -12.65 3.45
N THR A 73 1.67 -12.14 4.05
CA THR A 73 1.69 -10.84 4.72
C THR A 73 1.46 -11.09 6.21
N PRO A 74 2.39 -10.74 7.10
CA PRO A 74 2.15 -10.82 8.53
C PRO A 74 1.04 -9.87 8.95
N ALA A 75 0.45 -10.10 10.11
CA ALA A 75 -0.51 -9.19 10.73
C ALA A 75 0.04 -8.65 12.04
N LEU A 76 -0.10 -7.35 12.27
CA LEU A 76 0.14 -6.73 13.57
C LEU A 76 -1.22 -6.47 14.23
N SER A 77 -1.41 -6.99 15.42
CA SER A 77 -2.65 -6.82 16.18
C SER A 77 -2.38 -6.84 17.69
N ALA A 78 -2.87 -5.83 18.39
CA ALA A 78 -2.73 -5.68 19.84
C ALA A 78 -1.26 -5.80 20.34
N GLY A 79 -0.29 -5.23 19.60
CA GLY A 79 1.13 -5.29 19.96
C GLY A 79 1.84 -6.60 19.62
N TYR A 80 1.14 -7.55 18.97
CA TYR A 80 1.70 -8.86 18.57
C TYR A 80 1.74 -9.01 17.05
N VAL A 81 2.78 -9.67 16.57
CA VAL A 81 2.94 -10.02 15.17
C VAL A 81 2.54 -11.47 14.96
N TYR A 82 1.64 -11.69 14.01
CA TYR A 82 1.19 -13.03 13.60
C TYR A 82 1.74 -13.31 12.21
N ALA A 83 2.43 -14.43 12.08
CA ALA A 83 3.03 -14.83 10.81
C ALA A 83 2.91 -16.34 10.60
N VAL A 84 3.04 -16.76 9.34
CA VAL A 84 2.82 -18.13 8.90
C VAL A 84 3.95 -18.62 8.01
N ASN A 85 4.10 -19.94 7.91
CA ASN A 85 4.97 -20.58 6.92
C ASN A 85 4.23 -21.62 6.07
N VAL A 86 4.88 -22.13 5.04
CA VAL A 86 4.28 -23.12 4.12
C VAL A 86 3.98 -24.46 4.77
N LYS A 87 4.66 -24.80 5.87
CA LYS A 87 4.46 -26.07 6.60
C LYS A 87 3.18 -26.11 7.43
N GLY A 88 2.44 -25.00 7.48
CA GLY A 88 1.19 -24.90 8.24
C GLY A 88 1.38 -24.43 9.66
N GLU A 89 2.48 -23.74 9.96
CA GLU A 89 2.69 -23.17 11.29
C GLU A 89 2.20 -21.72 11.31
N LEU A 90 1.34 -21.39 12.27
CA LEU A 90 0.93 -20.05 12.65
C LEU A 90 1.63 -19.69 13.96
N THR A 91 2.38 -18.60 13.95
CA THR A 91 3.21 -18.15 15.07
C THR A 91 2.76 -16.75 15.53
N LYS A 92 2.64 -16.57 16.85
CA LYS A 92 2.47 -15.28 17.50
C LYS A 92 3.80 -14.87 18.12
N LEU A 93 4.21 -13.65 17.85
CA LEU A 93 5.43 -13.02 18.35
C LEU A 93 5.08 -11.74 19.10
N ASP A 94 5.82 -11.44 20.13
CA ASP A 94 5.79 -10.12 20.74
C ASP A 94 6.32 -9.07 19.77
N GLY A 95 5.56 -8.00 19.53
CA GLY A 95 5.87 -7.00 18.50
C GLY A 95 7.09 -6.14 18.81
N GLU A 96 7.46 -6.00 20.07
CA GLU A 96 8.59 -5.18 20.49
C GLU A 96 9.92 -5.96 20.48
N SER A 97 9.89 -7.19 20.96
CA SER A 97 11.09 -8.03 21.15
C SER A 97 11.28 -9.10 20.07
N GLY A 98 10.24 -9.48 19.34
CA GLY A 98 10.26 -10.60 18.41
C GLY A 98 10.24 -11.98 19.08
N ASN A 99 10.07 -12.05 20.39
CA ASN A 99 10.02 -13.31 21.12
C ASN A 99 8.74 -14.10 20.77
N GLN A 100 8.89 -15.42 20.60
CA GLN A 100 7.74 -16.27 20.32
C GLN A 100 6.90 -16.48 21.57
N GLU A 101 5.61 -16.10 21.49
CA GLU A 101 4.61 -16.34 22.52
C GLU A 101 4.03 -17.76 22.42
N TRP A 102 3.58 -18.10 21.20
CA TRP A 102 3.08 -19.43 20.89
C TRP A 102 3.21 -19.75 19.39
N ARG A 103 3.14 -21.06 19.08
CA ARG A 103 3.08 -21.58 17.73
C ARG A 103 2.08 -22.72 17.68
N VAL A 104 1.19 -22.70 16.68
CA VAL A 104 0.23 -23.76 16.42
C VAL A 104 0.40 -24.32 15.02
N ASN A 105 0.18 -25.63 14.88
CA ASN A 105 0.18 -26.27 13.57
C ASN A 105 -1.26 -26.39 13.07
N VAL A 106 -1.52 -25.83 11.89
CA VAL A 106 -2.84 -25.82 11.23
C VAL A 106 -3.21 -27.20 10.67
N GLY A 107 -2.23 -28.10 10.51
CA GLY A 107 -2.44 -29.46 9.99
C GLY A 107 -2.44 -29.57 8.46
N GLU A 108 -2.32 -28.47 7.75
CA GLU A 108 -2.23 -28.41 6.28
C GLU A 108 -1.43 -27.20 5.81
N PRO A 109 -0.89 -27.21 4.56
CA PRO A 109 -0.12 -26.11 4.04
C PRO A 109 -0.95 -24.83 3.95
N ILE A 110 -0.48 -23.75 4.59
CA ILE A 110 -1.07 -22.43 4.47
C ILE A 110 -0.69 -21.85 3.10
N SER A 111 -1.59 -21.10 2.48
CA SER A 111 -1.38 -20.45 1.19
C SER A 111 -1.72 -18.96 1.18
N GLY A 112 -2.41 -18.45 2.21
CA GLY A 112 -2.81 -17.05 2.33
C GLY A 112 -3.01 -16.61 3.76
N GLY A 113 -2.80 -15.35 4.00
CA GLY A 113 -2.94 -14.72 5.32
C GLY A 113 -1.66 -13.94 5.66
N VAL A 114 -1.60 -13.36 6.85
CA VAL A 114 -2.48 -13.48 8.00
C VAL A 114 -3.49 -12.33 8.01
N GLY A 115 -4.77 -12.63 8.17
CA GLY A 115 -5.79 -11.63 8.48
C GLY A 115 -5.98 -11.49 9.99
N SER A 116 -6.34 -10.30 10.45
CA SER A 116 -6.71 -10.06 11.85
C SER A 116 -7.86 -9.09 11.97
N GLY A 117 -8.68 -9.25 13.02
CA GLY A 117 -9.79 -8.36 13.35
C GLY A 117 -10.88 -9.05 14.12
N GLY A 118 -11.61 -8.29 14.95
CA GLY A 118 -12.68 -8.83 15.78
C GLY A 118 -12.26 -9.91 16.79
N GLY A 119 -10.99 -9.88 17.23
CA GLY A 119 -10.43 -10.91 18.09
C GLY A 119 -10.03 -12.21 17.38
N LEU A 120 -10.10 -12.23 16.05
CA LEU A 120 -9.75 -13.39 15.22
C LEU A 120 -8.42 -13.22 14.50
N ILE A 121 -7.71 -14.32 14.34
CA ILE A 121 -6.57 -14.50 13.44
C ILE A 121 -7.00 -15.48 12.35
N LEU A 122 -6.87 -15.06 11.10
CA LEU A 122 -7.44 -15.73 9.93
C LEU A 122 -6.34 -16.22 9.00
N VAL A 123 -6.37 -17.50 8.65
CA VAL A 123 -5.42 -18.10 7.72
C VAL A 123 -6.14 -18.95 6.67
N GLY A 124 -5.64 -18.88 5.44
CA GLY A 124 -6.16 -19.63 4.33
C GLY A 124 -5.21 -20.75 3.91
N THR A 125 -5.75 -21.88 3.43
CA THR A 125 -4.94 -23.03 3.04
C THR A 125 -5.01 -23.32 1.55
N ASN A 126 -4.04 -24.07 1.05
CA ASN A 126 -3.99 -24.52 -0.35
C ASN A 126 -5.09 -25.51 -0.70
N ARG A 127 -5.77 -26.08 0.28
CA ARG A 127 -6.94 -26.95 0.12
C ARG A 127 -8.25 -26.19 0.14
N GLY A 128 -8.19 -24.84 0.24
CA GLY A 128 -9.38 -24.00 0.27
C GLY A 128 -10.11 -23.99 1.62
N ASN A 129 -9.44 -24.30 2.69
CA ASN A 129 -9.97 -24.07 4.02
C ASN A 129 -9.57 -22.66 4.50
N LEU A 130 -10.54 -21.96 5.07
CA LEU A 130 -10.32 -20.75 5.85
C LEU A 130 -10.51 -21.10 7.31
N LEU A 131 -9.49 -20.82 8.12
CA LEU A 131 -9.48 -21.10 9.55
C LEU A 131 -9.41 -19.82 10.34
N ALA A 132 -10.18 -19.74 11.42
CA ALA A 132 -10.17 -18.67 12.39
C ALA A 132 -9.69 -19.17 13.74
N TYR A 133 -8.69 -18.50 14.26
CA TYR A 133 -8.15 -18.73 15.60
C TYR A 133 -8.43 -17.51 16.46
N ASP A 134 -8.55 -17.74 17.78
CA ASP A 134 -8.53 -16.63 18.73
C ASP A 134 -7.08 -16.16 19.00
N MET A 135 -6.96 -15.09 19.78
CA MET A 135 -5.66 -14.48 20.10
C MET A 135 -4.76 -15.40 20.96
N SER A 136 -5.30 -16.50 21.54
CA SER A 136 -4.55 -17.52 22.28
C SER A 136 -4.04 -18.68 21.40
N GLY A 137 -4.43 -18.71 20.13
CA GLY A 137 -4.07 -19.77 19.18
C GLY A 137 -5.04 -20.94 19.17
N LYS A 138 -6.22 -20.82 19.79
CA LYS A 138 -7.26 -21.84 19.76
C LYS A 138 -8.09 -21.70 18.49
N LEU A 139 -8.28 -22.81 17.76
CA LEU A 139 -9.18 -22.85 16.60
C LEU A 139 -10.62 -22.61 17.05
N ILE A 140 -11.28 -21.61 16.46
CA ILE A 140 -12.69 -21.28 16.71
C ILE A 140 -13.58 -21.95 15.68
N TRP A 141 -13.28 -21.77 14.39
CA TRP A 141 -14.02 -22.38 13.30
C TRP A 141 -13.14 -22.59 12.05
N GLN A 142 -13.65 -23.46 11.17
CA GLN A 142 -13.10 -23.73 9.85
C GLN A 142 -14.21 -23.68 8.83
N SER A 143 -13.99 -23.04 7.68
CA SER A 143 -14.94 -22.98 6.57
C SER A 143 -14.30 -23.41 5.26
N LYS A 144 -15.01 -24.26 4.49
CA LYS A 144 -14.56 -24.75 3.20
C LYS A 144 -14.99 -23.83 2.07
N LEU A 145 -14.04 -23.38 1.25
CA LEU A 145 -14.23 -22.56 0.06
C LEU A 145 -14.02 -23.39 -1.19
N SER A 146 -14.32 -22.83 -2.38
CA SER A 146 -14.26 -23.51 -3.67
C SER A 146 -12.84 -23.80 -4.16
N SER A 147 -11.85 -22.99 -3.76
CA SER A 147 -10.47 -23.08 -4.22
C SER A 147 -9.49 -22.65 -3.12
N GLU A 148 -8.19 -22.79 -3.37
CA GLU A 148 -7.13 -22.30 -2.49
C GLU A 148 -7.36 -20.85 -2.08
N VAL A 149 -6.94 -20.48 -0.86
CA VAL A 149 -7.04 -19.13 -0.35
C VAL A 149 -5.67 -18.47 -0.42
N LEU A 150 -5.47 -17.57 -1.37
CA LEU A 150 -4.20 -16.86 -1.57
C LEU A 150 -4.20 -15.48 -0.93
N SER A 151 -5.37 -14.88 -0.79
CA SER A 151 -5.54 -13.53 -0.28
C SER A 151 -5.55 -13.47 1.25
N VAL A 152 -5.23 -12.29 1.78
CA VAL A 152 -5.43 -11.98 3.20
C VAL A 152 -6.91 -11.82 3.48
N PRO A 153 -7.53 -12.66 4.35
CA PRO A 153 -8.93 -12.48 4.76
C PRO A 153 -9.12 -11.19 5.54
N ARG A 154 -10.28 -10.53 5.38
CA ARG A 154 -10.60 -9.25 6.04
C ARG A 154 -11.79 -9.40 6.97
N TYR A 155 -11.61 -8.95 8.22
CA TYR A 155 -12.72 -8.79 9.15
C TYR A 155 -13.41 -7.44 8.93
N PHE A 156 -14.73 -7.42 8.91
CA PHE A 156 -15.53 -6.21 8.84
C PHE A 156 -16.90 -6.42 9.48
N GLU A 157 -17.20 -5.70 10.55
CA GLU A 157 -18.53 -5.67 11.21
C GLU A 157 -19.16 -7.05 11.40
N GLY A 158 -18.47 -7.97 12.09
CA GLY A 158 -18.95 -9.31 12.35
C GLY A 158 -18.93 -10.27 11.15
N LYS A 159 -18.29 -9.89 10.06
CA LYS A 159 -18.10 -10.72 8.87
C LYS A 159 -16.61 -10.91 8.56
N VAL A 160 -16.31 -12.04 7.97
CA VAL A 160 -15.01 -12.31 7.35
C VAL A 160 -15.21 -12.34 5.85
N ILE A 161 -14.50 -11.45 5.13
CA ILE A 161 -14.58 -11.35 3.68
C ILE A 161 -13.27 -11.84 3.10
N VAL A 162 -13.34 -12.81 2.20
CA VAL A 162 -12.17 -13.48 1.62
C VAL A 162 -12.38 -13.78 0.15
N ARG A 163 -11.32 -13.74 -0.64
CA ARG A 163 -11.29 -14.16 -2.05
C ARG A 163 -10.49 -15.43 -2.19
N SER A 164 -11.08 -16.44 -2.84
CA SER A 164 -10.38 -17.68 -3.23
C SER A 164 -9.67 -17.55 -4.58
N GLY A 165 -8.78 -18.50 -4.89
CA GLY A 165 -7.95 -18.50 -6.09
C GLY A 165 -8.72 -18.58 -7.42
N ASP A 166 -9.96 -19.06 -7.40
CA ASP A 166 -10.89 -19.08 -8.53
C ASP A 166 -11.67 -17.76 -8.70
N ASN A 167 -11.23 -16.69 -8.05
CA ASN A 167 -11.85 -15.37 -8.11
C ASN A 167 -13.26 -15.27 -7.48
N THR A 168 -13.62 -16.20 -6.62
CA THR A 168 -14.87 -16.14 -5.86
C THR A 168 -14.66 -15.39 -4.54
N ILE A 169 -15.52 -14.44 -4.22
CA ILE A 169 -15.49 -13.66 -2.96
C ILE A 169 -16.60 -14.20 -2.07
N TYR A 170 -16.27 -14.46 -0.83
CA TYR A 170 -17.14 -14.95 0.22
C TYR A 170 -17.32 -13.93 1.33
N GLY A 171 -18.52 -13.78 1.82
CA GLY A 171 -18.82 -13.18 3.12
C GLY A 171 -19.28 -14.26 4.09
N LEU A 172 -18.51 -14.47 5.14
CA LEU A 172 -18.75 -15.46 6.18
C LEU A 172 -19.12 -14.75 7.48
N ASP A 173 -19.87 -15.40 8.33
CA ASP A 173 -20.09 -14.94 9.71
C ASP A 173 -18.78 -15.07 10.50
N ALA A 174 -18.40 -14.03 11.22
CA ALA A 174 -17.16 -14.05 11.98
C ALA A 174 -17.22 -14.95 13.23
N ALA A 175 -18.43 -15.24 13.74
CA ALA A 175 -18.60 -16.03 14.96
C ALA A 175 -18.42 -17.55 14.72
N ASP A 176 -18.90 -18.05 13.57
CA ASP A 176 -18.98 -19.50 13.31
C ASP A 176 -18.46 -19.91 11.91
N GLY A 177 -18.04 -18.96 11.07
CA GLY A 177 -17.59 -19.22 9.70
C GLY A 177 -18.72 -19.58 8.72
N ALA A 178 -19.99 -19.46 9.09
CA ALA A 178 -21.12 -19.75 8.23
C ALA A 178 -21.16 -18.82 7.02
N ARG A 179 -21.35 -19.39 5.83
CA ARG A 179 -21.40 -18.62 4.60
C ARG A 179 -22.71 -17.83 4.51
N LYS A 180 -22.60 -16.49 4.45
CA LYS A 180 -23.74 -15.57 4.31
C LYS A 180 -24.03 -15.24 2.86
N TRP A 181 -22.98 -15.03 2.06
CA TRP A 181 -23.11 -14.72 0.64
C TRP A 181 -21.87 -15.12 -0.15
N VAL A 182 -22.04 -15.21 -1.47
CA VAL A 182 -20.97 -15.50 -2.43
C VAL A 182 -21.14 -14.60 -3.64
N TYR A 183 -20.03 -14.06 -4.12
CA TYR A 183 -19.96 -13.35 -5.40
C TYR A 183 -18.94 -14.03 -6.30
N THR A 184 -19.37 -14.44 -7.48
CA THR A 184 -18.52 -15.11 -8.47
C THR A 184 -18.52 -14.32 -9.78
N ARG A 185 -17.35 -14.20 -10.39
CA ARG A 185 -17.19 -13.56 -11.69
C ARG A 185 -16.46 -14.48 -12.66
N LYS A 186 -16.93 -14.55 -13.90
CA LYS A 186 -16.18 -15.19 -14.99
C LYS A 186 -14.94 -14.35 -15.30
N VAL A 187 -13.79 -15.00 -15.39
CA VAL A 187 -12.50 -14.41 -15.71
C VAL A 187 -11.92 -15.04 -16.98
N PRO A 188 -10.96 -14.37 -17.66
CA PRO A 188 -10.23 -14.95 -18.79
C PRO A 188 -9.53 -16.26 -18.39
N ALA A 189 -9.33 -17.16 -19.37
CA ALA A 189 -8.66 -18.44 -19.15
C ALA A 189 -7.20 -18.27 -18.70
N LEU A 190 -6.52 -17.23 -19.20
CA LEU A 190 -5.17 -16.88 -18.80
C LEU A 190 -5.21 -15.60 -17.95
N SER A 191 -4.69 -15.69 -16.76
CA SER A 191 -4.59 -14.57 -15.80
C SER A 191 -3.38 -14.73 -14.88
N LEU A 192 -2.94 -13.62 -14.28
CA LEU A 192 -1.93 -13.66 -13.24
C LEU A 192 -2.46 -14.40 -12.02
N ARG A 193 -1.65 -15.30 -11.49
CA ARG A 193 -1.89 -15.82 -10.14
C ARG A 193 -1.55 -14.74 -9.13
N SER A 194 -2.56 -14.17 -8.51
CA SER A 194 -2.44 -13.05 -7.59
C SER A 194 -2.92 -13.41 -6.19
N ASN A 195 -2.25 -12.87 -5.18
CA ASN A 195 -2.69 -12.86 -3.79
C ASN A 195 -3.57 -11.64 -3.46
N ALA A 196 -3.90 -10.81 -4.45
CA ALA A 196 -4.78 -9.66 -4.23
C ALA A 196 -6.13 -10.11 -3.68
N GLY A 197 -6.45 -9.59 -2.52
CA GLY A 197 -7.71 -9.83 -1.83
C GLY A 197 -8.75 -8.77 -2.15
N VAL A 198 -9.39 -8.32 -1.09
CA VAL A 198 -10.43 -7.30 -1.13
C VAL A 198 -10.09 -6.15 -0.17
N VAL A 199 -10.60 -4.97 -0.48
CA VAL A 199 -10.62 -3.83 0.44
C VAL A 199 -12.07 -3.59 0.85
N VAL A 200 -12.29 -3.37 2.13
CA VAL A 200 -13.63 -3.07 2.66
C VAL A 200 -13.62 -1.67 3.25
N ALA A 201 -14.54 -0.84 2.80
CA ALA A 201 -14.70 0.52 3.29
C ALA A 201 -16.19 0.93 3.20
N ASP A 202 -16.71 1.49 4.29
CA ASP A 202 -18.07 2.02 4.42
C ASP A 202 -19.15 1.08 3.85
N GLY A 203 -19.10 -0.19 4.26
CA GLY A 203 -20.09 -1.20 3.89
C GLY A 203 -20.00 -1.71 2.44
N ALA A 204 -18.96 -1.32 1.68
CA ALA A 204 -18.68 -1.83 0.35
C ALA A 204 -17.35 -2.59 0.29
N VAL A 205 -17.31 -3.64 -0.52
CA VAL A 205 -16.14 -4.46 -0.80
C VAL A 205 -15.67 -4.15 -2.21
N TYR A 206 -14.42 -3.76 -2.35
CA TYR A 206 -13.77 -3.43 -3.62
C TYR A 206 -12.78 -4.52 -3.99
N ALA A 207 -12.87 -5.03 -5.20
CA ALA A 207 -11.98 -6.08 -5.70
C ALA A 207 -11.59 -5.85 -7.17
N GLY A 208 -10.30 -6.00 -7.45
CA GLY A 208 -9.77 -6.04 -8.81
C GLY A 208 -9.83 -7.47 -9.36
N PHE A 209 -10.02 -7.61 -10.67
CA PHE A 209 -10.09 -8.88 -11.37
C PHE A 209 -9.22 -8.87 -12.62
N SER A 210 -9.04 -10.06 -13.17
CA SER A 210 -8.41 -10.26 -14.47
C SER A 210 -9.21 -9.58 -15.59
N GLY A 211 -8.50 -9.18 -16.65
CA GLY A 211 -9.06 -8.43 -17.76
C GLY A 211 -9.35 -6.96 -17.42
N GLY A 212 -8.67 -6.40 -16.41
CA GLY A 212 -8.75 -4.99 -16.05
C GLY A 212 -10.06 -4.56 -15.40
N LYS A 213 -10.80 -5.49 -14.83
CA LYS A 213 -12.09 -5.22 -14.21
C LYS A 213 -11.98 -4.98 -12.72
N MET A 214 -12.81 -4.06 -12.22
CA MET A 214 -12.98 -3.79 -10.79
C MET A 214 -14.45 -3.76 -10.45
N VAL A 215 -14.81 -4.30 -9.28
CA VAL A 215 -16.19 -4.28 -8.79
C VAL A 215 -16.27 -3.65 -7.41
N ALA A 216 -17.43 -3.09 -7.11
CA ALA A 216 -17.88 -2.84 -5.75
C ALA A 216 -19.11 -3.71 -5.47
N ILE A 217 -19.10 -4.40 -4.34
CA ILE A 217 -20.22 -5.20 -3.86
C ILE A 217 -20.56 -4.82 -2.41
N ARG A 218 -21.80 -5.01 -2.01
CA ARG A 218 -22.20 -4.74 -0.63
C ARG A 218 -21.60 -5.76 0.33
N ALA A 219 -21.02 -5.30 1.41
CA ALA A 219 -20.39 -6.17 2.42
C ALA A 219 -21.39 -7.01 3.20
N ASP A 220 -22.65 -6.57 3.31
CA ASP A 220 -23.72 -7.24 4.06
C ASP A 220 -24.30 -8.46 3.34
N ASN A 221 -24.43 -8.40 2.00
CA ASN A 221 -25.19 -9.40 1.24
C ASN A 221 -24.55 -9.80 -0.12
N GLY A 222 -23.38 -9.28 -0.47
CA GLY A 222 -22.66 -9.62 -1.70
C GLY A 222 -23.27 -9.07 -3.00
N ARG A 223 -24.30 -8.18 -2.91
CA ARG A 223 -24.92 -7.60 -4.11
C ARG A 223 -23.98 -6.66 -4.84
N LEU A 224 -23.86 -6.83 -6.16
CA LEU A 224 -23.08 -5.93 -7.00
C LEU A 224 -23.65 -4.51 -6.94
N LEU A 225 -22.80 -3.53 -6.65
CA LEU A 225 -23.10 -2.11 -6.70
C LEU A 225 -22.77 -1.55 -8.08
N TRP A 226 -21.55 -1.80 -8.54
CA TRP A 226 -21.09 -1.42 -9.87
C TRP A 226 -19.92 -2.28 -10.36
N ASP A 227 -19.69 -2.26 -11.66
CA ASP A 227 -18.58 -2.89 -12.39
C ASP A 227 -17.89 -1.84 -13.25
N ALA A 228 -16.58 -1.67 -13.06
CA ALA A 228 -15.76 -0.69 -13.78
C ALA A 228 -14.68 -1.40 -14.62
N THR A 229 -14.32 -0.78 -15.75
CA THR A 229 -13.19 -1.20 -16.57
C THR A 229 -12.04 -0.23 -16.38
N VAL A 230 -11.03 -0.64 -15.63
CA VAL A 230 -9.79 0.11 -15.35
C VAL A 230 -8.84 0.01 -16.53
N ALA A 231 -8.69 -1.19 -17.08
CA ALA A 231 -7.81 -1.46 -18.22
C ALA A 231 -8.52 -2.37 -19.23
N VAL A 232 -8.13 -2.24 -20.50
CA VAL A 232 -8.62 -3.09 -21.58
C VAL A 232 -7.46 -3.94 -22.07
N PRO A 233 -7.62 -5.27 -22.16
CA PRO A 233 -6.64 -6.17 -22.76
C PRO A 233 -6.22 -5.71 -24.17
N LYS A 234 -4.92 -5.61 -24.41
CA LYS A 234 -4.34 -5.21 -25.69
C LYS A 234 -3.33 -6.25 -26.13
N GLY A 235 -3.16 -6.45 -27.43
CA GLY A 235 -2.17 -7.37 -28.00
C GLY A 235 -2.77 -8.47 -28.83
N VAL A 236 -1.92 -9.26 -29.48
CA VAL A 236 -2.31 -10.35 -30.40
C VAL A 236 -2.32 -11.70 -29.69
N THR A 237 -1.37 -11.91 -28.79
CA THR A 237 -1.25 -13.17 -28.01
C THR A 237 -2.00 -13.09 -26.69
N ASP A 238 -2.39 -14.24 -26.12
CA ASP A 238 -3.05 -14.31 -24.83
C ASP A 238 -2.20 -13.72 -23.70
N VAL A 239 -0.86 -13.86 -23.78
CA VAL A 239 0.07 -13.27 -22.78
C VAL A 239 0.10 -11.75 -22.87
N GLU A 240 0.12 -11.17 -24.07
CA GLU A 240 0.03 -9.72 -24.25
C GLU A 240 -1.31 -9.15 -23.80
N ARG A 241 -2.36 -9.95 -23.82
CA ARG A 241 -3.71 -9.55 -23.41
C ARG A 241 -3.97 -9.65 -21.91
N ILE A 242 -2.99 -10.07 -21.11
CA ILE A 242 -3.11 -10.02 -19.66
C ILE A 242 -3.19 -8.53 -19.24
N ALA A 243 -4.30 -8.13 -18.64
CA ALA A 243 -4.51 -6.78 -18.12
C ALA A 243 -5.16 -6.88 -16.73
N ASP A 244 -4.45 -7.49 -15.78
CA ASP A 244 -5.03 -7.93 -14.52
C ASP A 244 -4.79 -6.92 -13.40
N ILE A 245 -5.84 -6.61 -12.63
CA ILE A 245 -5.70 -5.88 -11.38
C ILE A 245 -5.27 -6.90 -10.31
N ALA A 246 -3.96 -7.05 -10.16
CA ALA A 246 -3.30 -8.06 -9.33
C ALA A 246 -2.91 -7.55 -7.95
N SER A 247 -3.30 -6.33 -7.60
CA SER A 247 -3.02 -5.67 -6.32
C SER A 247 -4.29 -5.16 -5.66
N LEU A 248 -4.20 -4.78 -4.39
CA LEU A 248 -5.32 -4.18 -3.66
C LEU A 248 -5.64 -2.79 -4.23
N PRO A 249 -6.92 -2.45 -4.45
CA PRO A 249 -7.32 -1.08 -4.69
C PRO A 249 -7.12 -0.22 -3.42
N VAL A 250 -7.00 1.09 -3.59
CA VAL A 250 -6.94 2.05 -2.49
C VAL A 250 -8.18 2.93 -2.51
N VAL A 251 -8.86 3.02 -1.38
CA VAL A 251 -10.07 3.84 -1.20
C VAL A 251 -9.69 5.11 -0.46
N SER A 252 -10.02 6.27 -1.03
CA SER A 252 -9.83 7.57 -0.39
C SER A 252 -11.00 8.49 -0.69
N GLY A 253 -11.77 8.82 0.34
CA GLY A 253 -12.98 9.63 0.21
C GLY A 253 -13.95 9.08 -0.86
N PRO A 254 -14.33 9.89 -1.88
CA PRO A 254 -15.27 9.48 -2.92
C PRO A 254 -14.63 8.66 -4.06
N VAL A 255 -13.34 8.33 -3.97
CA VAL A 255 -12.59 7.73 -5.08
C VAL A 255 -11.96 6.40 -4.68
N VAL A 256 -11.94 5.45 -5.61
CA VAL A 256 -11.18 4.20 -5.54
C VAL A 256 -10.11 4.22 -6.62
N TYR A 257 -8.86 3.96 -6.23
CA TYR A 257 -7.73 3.87 -7.14
C TYR A 257 -7.34 2.41 -7.34
N ALA A 258 -7.11 2.03 -8.58
CA ALA A 258 -6.64 0.69 -8.92
C ALA A 258 -5.64 0.76 -10.06
N VAL A 259 -4.72 -0.20 -10.09
CA VAL A 259 -3.71 -0.33 -11.13
C VAL A 259 -3.68 -1.75 -11.67
N ALA A 260 -3.57 -1.88 -12.99
CA ALA A 260 -3.49 -3.16 -13.68
C ALA A 260 -2.07 -3.42 -14.21
N TYR A 261 -1.69 -4.70 -14.18
CA TYR A 261 -0.52 -5.19 -14.90
C TYR A 261 -0.77 -5.15 -16.41
N GLN A 262 0.23 -4.75 -17.20
CA GLN A 262 0.13 -4.48 -18.65
C GLN A 262 -1.07 -3.57 -19.01
N GLY A 263 -1.42 -2.65 -18.12
CA GLY A 263 -2.61 -1.84 -18.23
C GLY A 263 -2.42 -0.42 -17.72
N ARG A 264 -3.38 0.03 -16.93
CA ARG A 264 -3.51 1.41 -16.48
C ARG A 264 -3.67 1.50 -14.98
N ILE A 265 -3.27 2.62 -14.41
CA ILE A 265 -3.82 3.13 -13.17
C ILE A 265 -5.06 3.98 -13.49
N ALA A 266 -6.08 3.88 -12.67
CA ALA A 266 -7.28 4.71 -12.79
C ALA A 266 -7.81 5.13 -11.42
N ALA A 267 -8.43 6.32 -11.41
CA ALA A 267 -9.33 6.77 -10.36
C ALA A 267 -10.77 6.51 -10.78
N VAL A 268 -11.54 5.92 -9.90
CA VAL A 268 -12.92 5.49 -10.16
C VAL A 268 -13.83 6.11 -9.10
N ASP A 269 -14.93 6.71 -9.54
CA ASP A 269 -15.97 7.22 -8.65
C ASP A 269 -16.53 6.05 -7.82
N ARG A 270 -16.45 6.18 -6.53
CA ARG A 270 -16.80 5.14 -5.57
C ARG A 270 -18.30 4.82 -5.57
N THR A 271 -19.15 5.77 -5.95
CA THR A 271 -20.61 5.63 -5.88
C THR A 271 -21.18 4.88 -7.08
N ASN A 272 -20.59 5.04 -8.27
CA ASN A 272 -21.17 4.57 -9.53
C ASN A 272 -20.21 3.81 -10.44
N GLY A 273 -18.91 3.72 -10.10
CA GLY A 273 -17.91 2.99 -10.90
C GLY A 273 -17.42 3.74 -12.14
N LYS A 274 -17.74 5.03 -12.31
CA LYS A 274 -17.27 5.83 -13.45
C LYS A 274 -15.78 6.11 -13.30
N VAL A 275 -15.00 5.84 -14.36
CA VAL A 275 -13.59 6.22 -14.42
C VAL A 275 -13.49 7.75 -14.54
N LEU A 276 -12.85 8.37 -13.56
CA LEU A 276 -12.63 9.82 -13.49
C LEU A 276 -11.42 10.22 -14.34
N TRP A 277 -10.32 9.49 -14.16
CA TRP A 277 -9.12 9.61 -14.98
C TRP A 277 -8.38 8.27 -15.06
N SER A 278 -7.53 8.10 -16.05
CA SER A 278 -6.63 6.95 -16.17
C SER A 278 -5.32 7.31 -16.85
N ARG A 279 -4.24 6.57 -16.52
CA ARG A 279 -2.88 6.74 -17.08
C ARG A 279 -2.28 5.39 -17.39
N GLU A 280 -1.51 5.31 -18.49
CA GLU A 280 -0.73 4.13 -18.86
C GLU A 280 0.45 3.96 -17.87
N ILE A 281 0.22 3.19 -16.82
CA ILE A 281 1.21 2.78 -15.82
C ILE A 281 0.88 1.36 -15.43
N SER A 282 1.82 0.44 -15.68
CA SER A 282 1.67 -0.99 -15.39
C SER A 282 2.20 -1.31 -14.00
N SER A 283 1.42 -2.02 -13.19
CA SER A 283 1.88 -2.54 -11.90
C SER A 283 1.16 -3.83 -11.53
N TYR A 284 1.92 -4.79 -11.01
CA TYR A 284 1.39 -5.98 -10.32
C TYR A 284 1.52 -5.85 -8.79
N SER A 285 2.43 -5.00 -8.32
CA SER A 285 2.70 -4.81 -6.90
C SER A 285 1.68 -3.91 -6.22
N GLY A 286 1.21 -2.86 -6.93
CA GLY A 286 0.15 -2.00 -6.41
C GLY A 286 0.58 -0.56 -6.15
N LEU A 287 -0.23 0.12 -5.37
CA LEU A 287 -0.14 1.54 -5.09
C LEU A 287 -0.43 1.84 -3.62
N ALA A 288 0.01 3.01 -3.17
CA ALA A 288 -0.36 3.60 -1.88
C ALA A 288 -0.73 5.08 -2.08
N LEU A 289 -1.49 5.66 -1.15
CA LEU A 289 -1.93 7.05 -1.22
C LEU A 289 -1.76 7.72 0.13
N GLU A 290 -1.14 8.90 0.16
CA GLU A 290 -1.03 9.76 1.33
C GLU A 290 -1.19 11.22 0.91
N GLY A 291 -2.06 11.95 1.61
CA GLY A 291 -2.38 13.33 1.25
C GLY A 291 -2.90 13.42 -0.20
N GLU A 292 -2.20 14.20 -1.02
CA GLU A 292 -2.55 14.44 -2.43
C GLU A 292 -1.69 13.62 -3.40
N GLN A 293 -0.95 12.62 -2.92
CA GLN A 293 -0.01 11.85 -3.73
C GLN A 293 -0.33 10.37 -3.74
N ILE A 294 -0.34 9.80 -4.94
CA ILE A 294 -0.38 8.36 -5.17
C ILE A 294 1.02 7.88 -5.53
N TYR A 295 1.47 6.84 -4.85
CA TYR A 295 2.75 6.19 -5.13
C TYR A 295 2.51 4.83 -5.76
N VAL A 296 3.20 4.54 -6.88
CA VAL A 296 3.00 3.31 -7.65
C VAL A 296 4.34 2.62 -7.90
N SER A 297 4.46 1.37 -7.49
CA SER A 297 5.57 0.50 -7.89
C SER A 297 5.31 -0.04 -9.29
N HIS A 298 6.00 0.51 -10.30
CA HIS A 298 5.86 0.07 -11.70
C HIS A 298 6.42 -1.33 -11.89
N ALA A 299 5.83 -2.11 -12.78
CA ALA A 299 6.22 -3.50 -13.06
C ALA A 299 7.70 -3.67 -13.43
N LEU A 300 8.32 -2.67 -14.03
CA LEU A 300 9.75 -2.65 -14.37
C LEU A 300 10.64 -2.08 -13.25
N GLY A 301 10.12 -1.77 -12.05
CA GLY A 301 10.91 -1.35 -10.91
C GLY A 301 11.13 0.17 -10.77
N SER A 302 10.44 1.01 -11.57
CA SER A 302 10.38 2.44 -11.27
C SER A 302 9.33 2.72 -10.20
N LEU A 303 9.55 3.72 -9.35
CA LEU A 303 8.54 4.25 -8.44
C LEU A 303 8.04 5.59 -8.97
N TYR A 304 6.72 5.76 -9.03
CA TYR A 304 6.06 6.98 -9.47
C TYR A 304 5.34 7.65 -8.31
N SER A 305 5.35 8.99 -8.31
CA SER A 305 4.41 9.80 -7.54
C SER A 305 3.50 10.56 -8.50
N LEU A 306 2.19 10.46 -8.26
CA LEU A 306 1.15 11.05 -9.09
C LEU A 306 0.24 11.93 -8.26
N ASP A 307 -0.29 12.97 -8.88
CA ASP A 307 -1.41 13.76 -8.35
C ASP A 307 -2.67 12.89 -8.25
N TYR A 308 -3.32 12.87 -7.10
CA TYR A 308 -4.46 11.98 -6.85
C TYR A 308 -5.73 12.39 -7.63
N THR A 309 -5.87 13.68 -8.00
CA THR A 309 -7.05 14.19 -8.71
C THR A 309 -6.94 14.06 -10.23
N THR A 310 -5.73 14.18 -10.78
CA THR A 310 -5.49 14.25 -12.23
C THR A 310 -4.66 13.10 -12.78
N GLY A 311 -3.97 12.37 -11.91
CA GLY A 311 -2.99 11.35 -12.29
C GLY A 311 -1.71 11.93 -12.90
N ARG A 312 -1.48 13.25 -12.86
CA ARG A 312 -0.25 13.88 -13.35
C ARG A 312 0.95 13.40 -12.53
N THR A 313 2.05 13.07 -13.20
CA THR A 313 3.28 12.68 -12.52
C THR A 313 3.95 13.88 -11.86
N PHE A 314 4.20 13.79 -10.55
CA PHE A 314 5.06 14.73 -9.83
C PHE A 314 6.53 14.37 -10.02
N TRP A 315 6.87 13.10 -9.77
CA TRP A 315 8.22 12.59 -9.97
C TRP A 315 8.23 11.09 -10.32
N ARG A 316 9.36 10.63 -10.86
CA ARG A 316 9.66 9.23 -11.14
C ARG A 316 11.07 8.91 -10.65
N GLN A 317 11.21 7.82 -9.90
CA GLN A 317 12.51 7.25 -9.50
C GLN A 317 12.76 5.98 -10.30
N GLY A 318 13.84 5.98 -11.13
CA GLY A 318 14.20 4.86 -12.00
C GLY A 318 15.39 4.02 -11.52
N GLY A 319 16.00 4.34 -10.38
CA GLY A 319 17.21 3.66 -9.89
C GLY A 319 17.01 2.25 -9.34
N LEU A 320 15.79 1.68 -9.47
CA LEU A 320 15.43 0.34 -8.97
C LEU A 320 14.88 -0.56 -10.09
N LEU A 321 15.31 -0.35 -11.33
CA LEU A 321 14.84 -1.14 -12.48
C LEU A 321 15.11 -2.64 -12.27
N ASN A 322 14.13 -3.46 -12.66
CA ASN A 322 14.13 -4.93 -12.58
C ASN A 322 14.33 -5.49 -11.17
N ARG A 323 14.14 -4.69 -10.10
CA ARG A 323 14.32 -5.12 -8.72
C ARG A 323 13.06 -5.68 -8.06
N ARG A 324 11.95 -5.83 -8.81
CA ARG A 324 10.67 -6.42 -8.34
C ARG A 324 10.19 -5.83 -7.03
N LEU A 325 9.89 -4.54 -7.06
CA LEU A 325 9.50 -3.79 -5.86
C LEU A 325 8.19 -4.30 -5.24
N THR A 326 8.10 -4.28 -3.93
CA THR A 326 6.84 -4.48 -3.20
C THR A 326 5.86 -3.33 -3.44
N THR A 327 4.63 -3.48 -2.96
CA THR A 327 3.71 -2.34 -2.76
C THR A 327 4.42 -1.27 -1.93
N PRO A 328 4.31 0.03 -2.29
CA PRO A 328 4.86 1.11 -1.47
C PRO A 328 4.19 1.12 -0.09
N LEU A 329 5.00 1.23 0.96
CA LEU A 329 4.52 1.46 2.32
C LEU A 329 4.86 2.89 2.74
N LEU A 330 3.86 3.61 3.23
CA LEU A 330 3.99 5.00 3.67
C LEU A 330 4.30 5.06 5.16
N MET A 331 5.31 5.85 5.53
CA MET A 331 5.72 5.99 6.93
C MET A 331 6.48 7.31 7.17
N SER A 332 5.95 8.17 8.03
CA SER A 332 6.63 9.40 8.49
C SER A 332 7.22 10.26 7.33
N GLY A 333 6.43 10.48 6.26
CA GLY A 333 6.85 11.25 5.08
C GLY A 333 7.87 10.54 4.18
N LEU A 334 8.10 9.24 4.42
CA LEU A 334 8.93 8.37 3.59
C LEU A 334 8.05 7.32 2.89
N ILE A 335 8.58 6.83 1.78
CA ILE A 335 8.05 5.68 1.08
C ILE A 335 9.05 4.55 1.21
N ALA A 336 8.62 3.43 1.79
CA ALA A 336 9.42 2.23 1.86
C ALA A 336 9.00 1.25 0.75
N VAL A 337 9.98 0.68 0.04
CA VAL A 337 9.78 -0.42 -0.90
C VAL A 337 10.85 -1.48 -0.67
N GLY A 338 10.44 -2.74 -0.62
CA GLY A 338 11.34 -3.89 -0.58
C GLY A 338 11.69 -4.36 -1.98
N ASP A 339 12.83 -5.03 -2.14
CA ASP A 339 13.27 -5.57 -3.41
C ASP A 339 13.60 -7.07 -3.39
N LEU A 340 13.94 -7.61 -4.57
CA LEU A 340 14.19 -9.06 -4.74
C LEU A 340 15.51 -9.56 -4.12
N GLU A 341 16.43 -8.66 -3.74
CA GLU A 341 17.72 -9.00 -3.13
C GLU A 341 17.76 -8.73 -1.61
N GLY A 342 16.59 -8.46 -1.00
CA GLY A 342 16.45 -8.28 0.44
C GLY A 342 16.79 -6.88 0.93
N TYR A 343 16.79 -5.89 0.05
CA TYR A 343 16.92 -4.50 0.45
C TYR A 343 15.55 -3.86 0.69
N ILE A 344 15.49 -2.97 1.67
CA ILE A 344 14.41 -2.02 1.87
C ILE A 344 14.96 -0.64 1.57
N HIS A 345 14.35 0.03 0.61
CA HIS A 345 14.70 1.38 0.17
C HIS A 345 13.70 2.36 0.76
N PHE A 346 14.20 3.44 1.36
CA PHE A 346 13.40 4.54 1.88
C PHE A 346 13.63 5.76 1.01
N LEU A 347 12.54 6.31 0.48
CA LEU A 347 12.55 7.47 -0.39
C LEU A 347 11.76 8.60 0.26
N ASN A 348 12.19 9.84 0.01
CA ASN A 348 11.41 11.02 0.41
C ASN A 348 10.16 11.12 -0.48
N GLY A 349 8.98 11.30 0.13
CA GLY A 349 7.69 11.35 -0.55
C GLY A 349 7.56 12.50 -1.53
N ASP A 350 8.13 13.67 -1.21
CA ASP A 350 7.95 14.89 -2.00
C ASP A 350 8.74 14.86 -3.33
N ASN A 351 9.92 14.23 -3.35
CA ASN A 351 10.83 14.33 -4.48
C ASN A 351 11.42 13.00 -4.99
N GLY A 352 11.08 11.87 -4.37
CA GLY A 352 11.53 10.54 -4.77
C GLY A 352 13.02 10.26 -4.59
N LYS A 353 13.77 11.11 -3.87
CA LYS A 353 15.19 10.87 -3.59
C LYS A 353 15.35 9.81 -2.51
N PHE A 354 16.37 8.97 -2.65
CA PHE A 354 16.72 7.99 -1.62
C PHE A 354 17.13 8.68 -0.32
N SER A 355 16.47 8.35 0.77
CA SER A 355 16.75 8.87 2.12
C SER A 355 17.55 7.87 2.95
N SER A 356 17.30 6.57 2.78
CA SER A 356 18.02 5.50 3.46
C SER A 356 17.88 4.20 2.69
N ARG A 357 18.68 3.19 3.07
CA ARG A 357 18.60 1.83 2.57
C ARG A 357 19.14 0.87 3.64
N ILE A 358 18.48 -0.25 3.82
CA ILE A 358 18.95 -1.33 4.69
C ILE A 358 18.83 -2.66 3.98
N LYS A 359 19.80 -3.56 4.16
CA LYS A 359 19.70 -4.95 3.73
C LYS A 359 19.25 -5.78 4.93
N VAL A 360 18.10 -6.43 4.82
CA VAL A 360 17.54 -7.26 5.91
C VAL A 360 17.82 -8.75 5.71
N GLY A 361 18.02 -9.20 4.47
CA GLY A 361 18.30 -10.59 4.14
C GLY A 361 18.95 -10.73 2.78
N SER A 362 19.05 -11.95 2.26
CA SER A 362 19.54 -12.26 0.90
C SER A 362 18.41 -12.65 -0.06
N ASN A 363 17.19 -12.79 0.45
CA ASN A 363 16.03 -13.21 -0.32
C ASN A 363 15.03 -12.06 -0.51
N ALA A 364 14.19 -12.18 -1.53
CA ALA A 364 13.19 -11.18 -1.89
C ALA A 364 12.32 -10.76 -0.69
N VAL A 365 12.20 -9.48 -0.47
CA VAL A 365 11.18 -8.90 0.39
C VAL A 365 9.84 -9.07 -0.30
N MET A 366 8.88 -9.71 0.35
CA MET A 366 7.58 -10.05 -0.23
C MET A 366 6.48 -9.10 0.21
N SER A 367 6.55 -8.65 1.45
CA SER A 367 5.57 -7.73 2.01
C SER A 367 6.22 -6.78 3.02
N LEU A 368 5.67 -5.57 3.06
CA LEU A 368 5.93 -4.56 4.08
C LEU A 368 4.59 -4.18 4.70
N ILE A 369 4.53 -4.14 6.02
CA ILE A 369 3.38 -3.62 6.76
C ILE A 369 3.84 -2.57 7.79
N PRO A 370 2.95 -1.67 8.23
CA PRO A 370 3.26 -0.75 9.32
C PRO A 370 3.67 -1.52 10.59
N GLY A 371 4.66 -1.02 11.31
CA GLY A 371 4.99 -1.47 12.66
C GLY A 371 4.10 -0.82 13.72
N ASP A 372 4.44 -1.04 14.96
CA ASP A 372 3.70 -0.49 16.11
C ASP A 372 3.92 1.04 16.25
N LYS A 373 5.07 1.53 15.81
CA LYS A 373 5.42 2.96 15.81
C LYS A 373 5.34 3.55 14.40
N PRO A 374 4.99 4.83 14.23
CA PRO A 374 4.90 5.47 12.90
C PRO A 374 6.19 5.42 12.08
N SER A 375 7.35 5.34 12.74
CA SER A 375 8.66 5.22 12.10
C SER A 375 9.13 3.78 11.91
N GLN A 376 8.26 2.79 12.13
CA GLN A 376 8.61 1.37 12.14
C GLN A 376 7.82 0.61 11.06
N LEU A 377 8.45 -0.38 10.46
CA LEU A 377 7.82 -1.33 9.55
C LEU A 377 8.20 -2.77 9.91
N ILE A 378 7.37 -3.70 9.45
CA ILE A 378 7.62 -5.14 9.49
C ILE A 378 7.76 -5.64 8.07
N ALA A 379 8.86 -6.30 7.78
CA ALA A 379 9.15 -6.90 6.48
C ALA A 379 9.16 -8.42 6.58
N ALA A 380 8.55 -9.09 5.60
CA ALA A 380 8.65 -10.54 5.44
C ALA A 380 9.41 -10.87 4.15
N THR A 381 10.30 -11.87 4.21
CA THR A 381 11.11 -12.32 3.08
C THR A 381 10.73 -13.73 2.64
N ARG A 382 11.10 -14.09 1.41
CA ARG A 382 10.72 -15.37 0.77
C ARG A 382 11.27 -16.62 1.47
N ASP A 383 12.37 -16.50 2.15
CA ASP A 383 12.94 -17.57 2.98
C ASP A 383 12.29 -17.69 4.37
N GLY A 384 11.29 -16.86 4.65
CA GLY A 384 10.55 -16.83 5.92
C GLY A 384 11.19 -16.00 7.01
N GLY A 385 12.12 -15.13 6.65
CA GLY A 385 12.64 -14.11 7.56
C GLY A 385 11.58 -13.04 7.84
N LEU A 386 11.46 -12.65 9.09
CA LEU A 386 10.64 -11.54 9.57
C LEU A 386 11.56 -10.54 10.25
N TYR A 387 11.43 -9.27 9.85
CA TYR A 387 12.32 -8.19 10.27
C TYR A 387 11.52 -6.99 10.69
N VAL A 388 11.84 -6.40 11.83
CA VAL A 388 11.30 -5.11 12.25
C VAL A 388 12.37 -4.07 12.08
N VAL A 389 12.05 -3.04 11.32
CA VAL A 389 12.99 -1.97 10.96
C VAL A 389 12.40 -0.63 11.34
N SER A 390 13.17 0.18 12.04
CA SER A 390 12.85 1.57 12.35
C SER A 390 13.73 2.54 11.56
N VAL A 391 13.17 3.72 11.27
CA VAL A 391 13.88 4.81 10.59
C VAL A 391 13.91 6.03 11.50
N GLY A 392 15.11 6.44 11.87
CA GLY A 392 15.33 7.63 12.69
C GLY A 392 15.03 8.93 11.94
N GLU A 393 14.92 10.03 12.71
CA GLU A 393 14.69 11.37 12.18
C GLU A 393 15.84 11.85 11.28
N SER A 394 15.55 12.87 10.47
CA SER A 394 16.55 13.46 9.56
C SER A 394 17.73 14.03 10.36
N THR A 395 18.94 13.68 9.96
CA THR A 395 20.19 14.19 10.56
C THR A 395 20.28 15.71 10.47
N SER A 396 19.57 16.35 9.54
CA SER A 396 19.48 17.82 9.42
C SER A 396 18.59 18.43 10.49
N GLN A 397 17.47 17.81 10.85
CA GLN A 397 16.57 18.30 11.90
C GLN A 397 17.22 18.24 13.28
N ILE A 398 17.93 17.16 13.58
CA ILE A 398 18.69 17.03 14.84
C ILE A 398 19.78 18.13 14.96
N ARG A 399 20.35 18.56 13.83
CA ARG A 399 21.37 19.61 13.82
C ARG A 399 20.76 21.01 14.01
N GLU A 400 19.57 21.24 13.46
CA GLU A 400 18.84 22.52 13.64
C GLU A 400 18.28 22.66 15.07
N GLU A 401 17.71 21.59 15.66
CA GLU A 401 17.28 21.61 17.05
C GLU A 401 18.45 21.83 18.04
N ARG A 402 19.62 21.24 17.78
CA ARG A 402 20.83 21.50 18.60
C ARG A 402 21.40 22.91 18.43
N VAL A 403 21.15 23.56 17.29
CA VAL A 403 21.60 24.94 17.04
C VAL A 403 20.61 25.95 17.60
N LEU A 404 19.33 25.60 17.72
CA LEU A 404 18.25 26.45 18.21
C LEU A 404 18.01 26.33 19.74
N ALA A 405 18.60 25.34 20.40
CA ALA A 405 18.57 25.30 21.87
C ALA A 405 19.49 26.38 22.40
N PRO A 406 18.96 27.48 22.97
CA PRO A 406 19.81 28.48 23.62
C PRO A 406 20.53 27.80 24.79
N ALA A 407 21.84 28.02 24.87
CA ALA A 407 22.57 27.67 26.06
C ALA A 407 21.82 28.31 27.24
N MET A 408 21.25 27.50 28.12
CA MET A 408 20.69 28.03 29.37
C MET A 408 21.86 28.62 30.14
N GLU A 409 21.95 29.92 30.08
CA GLU A 409 22.85 30.73 30.95
C GLU A 409 22.37 30.46 32.37
N ILE A 410 23.23 29.82 33.14
CA ILE A 410 23.00 29.64 34.59
C ILE A 410 23.15 31.03 35.20
N VAL A 411 22.02 31.71 35.39
CA VAL A 411 21.99 32.95 36.20
C VAL A 411 22.13 32.52 37.65
N GLU A 412 23.30 32.74 38.23
CA GLU A 412 23.49 32.68 39.69
C GLU A 412 22.52 33.67 40.35
N PRO A 413 21.82 33.28 41.43
CA PRO A 413 20.93 34.20 42.14
C PRO A 413 21.77 35.26 42.85
N ALA A 414 21.47 36.54 42.58
CA ALA A 414 22.04 37.67 43.28
C ALA A 414 21.67 37.64 44.78
N PRO A 415 22.55 38.11 45.70
CA PRO A 415 22.30 38.10 47.13
C PRO A 415 21.14 39.04 47.48
N VAL A 416 20.22 38.52 48.29
CA VAL A 416 19.10 39.27 48.90
C VAL A 416 19.66 40.21 49.94
N ASN A 417 19.53 41.54 49.75
CA ASN A 417 19.63 42.51 50.82
C ASN A 417 18.25 42.77 51.39
N GLU A 418 18.09 42.42 52.65
CA GLU A 418 16.97 42.85 53.49
C GLU A 418 17.20 44.32 53.85
N THR A 419 16.17 45.08 53.70
CA THR A 419 15.64 46.18 54.53
C THR A 419 15.06 47.29 53.67
N GLU A 420 13.76 47.50 53.77
CA GLU A 420 13.15 48.73 54.31
C GLU A 420 11.60 48.63 54.19
N GLU A 421 11.05 49.03 55.31
CA GLU A 421 9.64 49.07 55.64
C GLU A 421 8.88 50.24 54.98
N LEU A 422 7.60 50.06 54.84
CA LEU A 422 6.45 50.98 55.00
C LEU A 422 6.31 52.17 54.05
N GLU A 423 5.22 52.26 53.30
CA GLU A 423 4.03 53.02 53.65
C GLU A 423 2.91 52.82 52.61
N ALA A 424 1.70 52.73 53.12
CA ALA A 424 0.46 52.70 52.40
C ALA A 424 0.14 54.08 51.79
N ASP A 425 -0.44 54.11 50.61
CA ASP A 425 -1.62 54.95 50.38
C ASP A 425 -2.49 54.48 49.21
N SER A 426 -3.76 54.62 49.45
CA SER A 426 -4.91 54.30 48.64
C SER A 426 -5.07 55.27 47.46
N GLU A 427 -5.45 54.79 46.28
CA GLU A 427 -6.52 55.45 45.51
C GLU A 427 -7.10 54.52 44.42
N VAL A 428 -8.40 54.44 44.49
CA VAL A 428 -9.35 53.78 43.57
C VAL A 428 -9.53 54.63 42.32
N THR A 429 -9.46 54.07 41.13
CA THR A 429 -10.25 54.55 40.01
C THR A 429 -10.56 53.42 39.02
N GLU A 430 -11.80 53.49 38.58
CA GLU A 430 -12.62 52.57 37.84
C GLU A 430 -12.15 52.24 36.41
N GLU A 431 -12.71 51.13 35.93
CA GLU A 431 -12.75 50.54 34.59
C GLU A 431 -13.05 51.52 33.41
N PRO A 432 -12.88 51.06 32.14
CA PRO A 432 -13.87 50.17 31.59
C PRO A 432 -13.40 49.05 30.63
N SER A 433 -14.16 48.02 30.72
CA SER A 433 -14.36 46.87 29.85
C SER A 433 -14.28 47.14 28.34
N SER A 434 -13.63 46.22 27.60
CA SER A 434 -14.06 45.91 26.23
C SER A 434 -14.06 44.40 25.98
N SER A 435 -15.29 43.89 25.91
CA SER A 435 -15.71 42.59 25.48
C SER A 435 -15.39 42.37 24.00
N ILE A 436 -14.73 41.28 23.67
CA ILE A 436 -14.71 40.73 22.31
C ILE A 436 -15.64 39.52 22.28
N LEU A 437 -16.70 39.68 21.52
CA LEU A 437 -17.75 38.72 21.21
C LEU A 437 -17.17 37.52 20.44
N PHE A 438 -17.40 36.31 20.94
CA PHE A 438 -17.41 35.11 20.14
C PHE A 438 -18.75 35.00 19.42
N GLN A 439 -18.76 35.09 18.10
CA GLN A 439 -19.91 34.74 17.28
C GLN A 439 -20.01 33.22 17.12
N LYS A 440 -21.04 32.64 17.72
CA LYS A 440 -21.58 31.31 17.44
C LYS A 440 -22.27 31.35 16.07
N GLN A 441 -21.82 30.52 15.13
CA GLN A 441 -22.59 30.21 13.93
C GLN A 441 -23.55 29.07 14.23
N GLU A 442 -24.83 29.36 14.06
CA GLU A 442 -25.96 28.46 14.22
C GLU A 442 -26.00 27.40 13.11
N LEU A 443 -26.29 26.16 13.54
CA LEU A 443 -26.72 25.07 12.68
C LEU A 443 -28.11 25.40 12.09
N LEU A 444 -28.22 25.40 10.79
CA LEU A 444 -29.51 25.37 10.08
C LEU A 444 -30.05 23.95 10.06
N LEU A 445 -31.09 23.71 10.84
CA LEU A 445 -31.98 22.54 10.79
C LEU A 445 -32.92 22.67 9.60
N PHE A 446 -32.95 21.65 8.73
CA PHE A 446 -34.00 21.51 7.72
C PHE A 446 -35.25 20.85 8.31
N PRO A 447 -36.45 21.28 7.94
CA PRO A 447 -37.67 20.78 8.53
C PRO A 447 -38.10 19.43 7.93
N SER A 448 -38.69 18.62 8.81
CA SER A 448 -39.41 17.39 8.52
C SER A 448 -40.65 17.66 7.67
N VAL A 449 -40.84 16.92 6.59
CA VAL A 449 -42.10 16.86 5.84
C VAL A 449 -42.89 15.66 6.31
N SER A 450 -44.08 15.95 6.78
CA SER A 450 -45.12 15.02 7.26
C SER A 450 -45.76 14.24 6.09
N GLU A 451 -46.14 13.01 6.40
CA GLU A 451 -47.05 12.15 5.62
C GLU A 451 -48.40 12.83 5.29
N SER A 452 -48.82 12.64 4.04
CA SER A 452 -50.19 12.20 3.67
C SER A 452 -50.33 12.29 2.14
N ASP A 453 -50.57 11.22 1.41
CA ASP A 453 -51.86 11.01 0.75
C ASP A 453 -51.94 9.63 0.05
N SER A 454 -53.09 9.07 0.18
CA SER A 454 -53.54 7.75 -0.21
C SER A 454 -54.01 7.64 -1.68
N GLY A 455 -53.68 6.48 -2.31
CA GLY A 455 -54.47 5.77 -3.30
C GLY A 455 -54.19 6.02 -4.78
N PRO A 456 -54.68 5.21 -5.72
CA PRO A 456 -55.24 3.85 -5.59
C PRO A 456 -54.55 2.75 -6.41
N GLY A 457 -54.89 1.54 -6.15
CA GLY A 457 -54.33 0.29 -6.70
C GLY A 457 -54.51 0.07 -8.19
N ILE A 458 -53.57 -0.71 -8.73
CA ILE A 458 -53.70 -1.39 -10.03
C ILE A 458 -53.50 -2.90 -9.82
N VAL A 459 -54.50 -3.62 -10.25
CA VAL A 459 -54.71 -5.07 -10.27
C VAL A 459 -53.74 -5.75 -11.23
N LEU A 460 -53.14 -6.86 -10.80
CA LEU A 460 -52.46 -7.84 -11.64
C LEU A 460 -53.47 -8.77 -12.31
N PRO A 461 -53.30 -9.22 -13.54
CA PRO A 461 -53.90 -10.48 -14.03
C PRO A 461 -52.96 -11.65 -13.82
N ARG A 462 -53.51 -12.73 -13.28
CA ARG A 462 -53.03 -14.12 -13.38
C ARG A 462 -53.37 -14.69 -14.76
N SER A 463 -52.53 -15.60 -15.26
CA SER A 463 -52.78 -16.81 -16.07
C SER A 463 -51.55 -17.09 -16.93
N GLU A 464 -51.06 -18.20 -17.25
CA GLU A 464 -51.34 -19.65 -17.06
C GLU A 464 -50.00 -20.35 -17.14
#